data_72db44d3cbcf0f8f9d2b026fec8262a3
#
_entry.id   72db44d3cbcf0f8f9d2b026fec8262a3
#
_cell.length_a   1.000
_cell.length_b   1.000
_cell.length_c   1.000
_cell.angle_alpha   90.00
_cell.angle_beta   90.00
_cell.angle_gamma   90.00
#
_symmetry.space_group_name_H-M   'P 1'
#
loop_
_entity.id
_entity.type
_entity.pdbx_description
1 polymer ?
#
loop_
_entity_poly.entity_id
_entity_poly.type
_entity_poly.pdbx_seq_one_letter_code
_entity_poly.pdbx_strand_id
1 'polypeptide(L)'
;MRAMALQRSREVPLYLQLRTLLQQRIASGEWGPEAMLPAEHVLCAEYGVSRGTLRQALADLEAMGLLRREQGRGTFVARGARAEAAGSLLSRSLSFIVPYVRDSFVPTLLLGVESTARAQGFAVLFHHVENDLDKQAEAVRLAWQQGVAGIILFPVDSRHIAPVMEELVAQRFPFVLLDRYLRGLPTDYVISDNFGGGLRATQHLLWLGHRRIGFVSWRDPAVTMEHRRAGYRYALEEAGVPLDPELECEVEGYPTIDLAALAEFLRRTPGLTAVFAANDQLALAMRRVASTMGLAIPRDLALVGFDDLEIASQIDVPLTTVAQPVFEMGRTAAEVVIRKIRGEAKDGEQHILPTRLIVRQSCGQEGRESLSHAADRRPRVVDRVSPLAAPHGYGEIG
;
A
#
# COMPACT_ATOMS: atom_id res chain seq x y z
N MET A 1 -21.91 -27.86 1.15
CA MET A 1 -21.69 -26.42 1.37
C MET A 1 -22.96 -25.81 1.93
N ARG A 2 -22.91 -25.12 3.08
CA ARG A 2 -24.08 -24.43 3.65
C ARG A 2 -24.44 -23.27 2.72
N ALA A 3 -25.71 -23.22 2.29
CA ALA A 3 -26.26 -22.10 1.53
C ALA A 3 -26.03 -20.78 2.31
N MET A 4 -25.37 -19.80 1.70
CA MET A 4 -25.31 -18.45 2.25
C MET A 4 -26.75 -17.92 2.36
N ALA A 5 -27.21 -17.70 3.60
CA ALA A 5 -28.57 -17.22 3.85
C ALA A 5 -28.74 -15.80 3.34
N LEU A 6 -29.75 -15.57 2.53
CA LEU A 6 -30.18 -14.23 2.09
C LEU A 6 -30.58 -13.41 3.33
N GLN A 7 -30.00 -12.22 3.46
CA GLN A 7 -30.31 -11.31 4.57
C GLN A 7 -31.43 -10.36 4.17
N ARG A 8 -32.51 -10.32 4.95
CA ARG A 8 -33.60 -9.34 4.79
C ARG A 8 -33.16 -7.98 5.35
N SER A 9 -32.11 -7.36 4.74
CA SER A 9 -31.69 -6.00 5.07
C SER A 9 -32.46 -4.99 4.21
N ARG A 10 -32.65 -3.76 4.73
CA ARG A 10 -33.27 -2.66 3.98
C ARG A 10 -32.37 -2.08 2.87
N GLU A 11 -31.09 -2.40 2.87
CA GLU A 11 -30.08 -1.76 2.02
C GLU A 11 -29.93 -2.41 0.64
N VAL A 12 -30.09 -3.73 0.52
CA VAL A 12 -29.98 -4.43 -0.77
C VAL A 12 -31.22 -5.27 -1.04
N PRO A 13 -31.98 -5.02 -2.12
CA PRO A 13 -33.14 -5.81 -2.49
C PRO A 13 -32.83 -7.30 -2.62
N LEU A 14 -33.73 -8.17 -2.12
CA LEU A 14 -33.56 -9.62 -2.13
C LEU A 14 -33.31 -10.21 -3.52
N TYR A 15 -33.91 -9.65 -4.56
CA TYR A 15 -33.68 -10.14 -5.92
C TYR A 15 -32.27 -9.88 -6.41
N LEU A 16 -31.61 -8.77 -6.00
CA LEU A 16 -30.22 -8.47 -6.32
C LEU A 16 -29.26 -9.43 -5.60
N GLN A 17 -29.52 -9.72 -4.33
CA GLN A 17 -28.75 -10.71 -3.58
C GLN A 17 -28.86 -12.09 -4.23
N LEU A 18 -30.08 -12.50 -4.58
CA LEU A 18 -30.34 -13.77 -5.23
C LEU A 18 -29.69 -13.85 -6.61
N ARG A 19 -29.79 -12.79 -7.42
CA ARG A 19 -29.09 -12.70 -8.72
C ARG A 19 -27.60 -12.96 -8.57
N THR A 20 -26.94 -12.30 -7.60
CA THR A 20 -25.49 -12.47 -7.33
C THR A 20 -25.17 -13.91 -6.93
N LEU A 21 -25.95 -14.54 -6.06
CA LEU A 21 -25.77 -15.93 -5.67
C LEU A 21 -25.92 -16.91 -6.84
N LEU A 22 -26.94 -16.74 -7.66
CA LEU A 22 -27.14 -17.57 -8.85
C LEU A 22 -26.02 -17.38 -9.87
N GLN A 23 -25.54 -16.15 -10.06
CA GLN A 23 -24.39 -15.82 -10.91
C GLN A 23 -23.11 -16.51 -10.43
N GLN A 24 -22.85 -16.52 -9.11
CA GLN A 24 -21.71 -17.23 -8.51
C GLN A 24 -21.78 -18.74 -8.74
N ARG A 25 -22.95 -19.35 -8.64
CA ARG A 25 -23.14 -20.81 -8.91
C ARG A 25 -22.90 -21.15 -10.38
N ILE A 26 -23.28 -20.27 -11.31
CA ILE A 26 -22.94 -20.43 -12.75
C ILE A 26 -21.42 -20.29 -12.95
N ALA A 27 -20.79 -19.27 -12.39
CA ALA A 27 -19.36 -19.01 -12.50
C ALA A 27 -18.51 -20.15 -11.90
N SER A 28 -18.92 -20.72 -10.75
CA SER A 28 -18.25 -21.88 -10.13
C SER A 28 -18.38 -23.17 -10.94
N GLY A 29 -19.28 -23.20 -11.93
CA GLY A 29 -19.57 -24.37 -12.75
C GLY A 29 -20.45 -25.42 -12.07
N GLU A 30 -21.13 -25.08 -10.98
CA GLU A 30 -22.12 -25.96 -10.37
C GLU A 30 -23.25 -26.31 -11.35
N TRP A 31 -23.63 -25.34 -12.18
CA TRP A 31 -24.42 -25.54 -13.38
C TRP A 31 -23.53 -25.30 -14.60
N GLY A 32 -23.21 -26.39 -15.29
CA GLY A 32 -22.40 -26.31 -16.51
C GLY A 32 -23.12 -25.64 -17.69
N PRO A 33 -22.39 -25.31 -18.76
CA PRO A 33 -22.99 -24.80 -20.00
C PRO A 33 -24.12 -25.70 -20.48
N GLU A 34 -25.23 -25.11 -20.88
CA GLU A 34 -26.45 -25.78 -21.34
C GLU A 34 -27.17 -26.63 -20.28
N ALA A 35 -26.72 -26.64 -19.02
CA ALA A 35 -27.41 -27.29 -17.94
C ALA A 35 -28.77 -26.59 -17.66
N MET A 36 -29.80 -27.41 -17.40
CA MET A 36 -31.10 -26.89 -16.97
C MET A 36 -31.06 -26.52 -15.50
N LEU A 37 -31.51 -25.33 -15.15
CA LEU A 37 -31.67 -24.91 -13.75
C LEU A 37 -32.77 -25.73 -13.06
N PRO A 38 -32.69 -25.92 -11.73
CA PRO A 38 -33.82 -26.48 -10.96
C PRO A 38 -35.10 -25.67 -11.20
N ALA A 39 -36.24 -26.35 -11.09
CA ALA A 39 -37.52 -25.70 -11.29
C ALA A 39 -37.74 -24.53 -10.32
N GLU A 40 -38.48 -23.49 -10.75
CA GLU A 40 -38.71 -22.25 -9.95
C GLU A 40 -39.17 -22.54 -8.52
N HIS A 41 -40.03 -23.55 -8.31
CA HIS A 41 -40.51 -23.89 -6.96
C HIS A 41 -39.40 -24.47 -6.06
N VAL A 42 -38.43 -25.20 -6.63
CA VAL A 42 -37.29 -25.75 -5.93
C VAL A 42 -36.36 -24.62 -5.51
N LEU A 43 -36.01 -23.72 -6.42
CA LEU A 43 -35.17 -22.55 -6.12
C LEU A 43 -35.86 -21.62 -5.10
N CYS A 44 -37.16 -21.40 -5.20
CA CYS A 44 -37.92 -20.63 -4.21
C CYS A 44 -37.81 -21.24 -2.80
N ALA A 45 -37.91 -22.57 -2.70
CA ALA A 45 -37.80 -23.29 -1.44
C ALA A 45 -36.36 -23.26 -0.90
N GLU A 46 -35.37 -23.43 -1.78
CA GLU A 46 -33.93 -23.43 -1.43
C GLU A 46 -33.50 -22.07 -0.85
N TYR A 47 -33.91 -20.96 -1.47
CA TYR A 47 -33.49 -19.61 -1.07
C TYR A 47 -34.51 -18.89 -0.15
N GLY A 48 -35.65 -19.47 0.13
CA GLY A 48 -36.68 -18.86 0.99
C GLY A 48 -37.27 -17.57 0.40
N VAL A 49 -37.38 -17.48 -0.92
CA VAL A 49 -37.89 -16.29 -1.65
C VAL A 49 -39.20 -16.50 -2.34
N SER A 50 -39.93 -15.39 -2.63
CA SER A 50 -41.15 -15.43 -3.44
C SER A 50 -40.83 -15.74 -4.91
N ARG A 51 -41.84 -16.28 -5.64
CA ARG A 51 -41.72 -16.47 -7.10
C ARG A 51 -41.44 -15.17 -7.86
N GLY A 52 -41.97 -14.04 -7.40
CA GLY A 52 -41.72 -12.73 -7.99
C GLY A 52 -40.27 -12.31 -7.88
N THR A 53 -39.68 -12.48 -6.67
CA THR A 53 -38.26 -12.19 -6.39
C THR A 53 -37.33 -13.07 -7.24
N LEU A 54 -37.64 -14.37 -7.35
CA LEU A 54 -36.85 -15.30 -8.18
C LEU A 54 -36.97 -14.92 -9.67
N ARG A 55 -38.16 -14.67 -10.19
CA ARG A 55 -38.34 -14.31 -11.59
C ARG A 55 -37.64 -13.03 -11.98
N GLN A 56 -37.61 -12.03 -11.08
CA GLN A 56 -36.83 -10.80 -11.31
C GLN A 56 -35.35 -11.12 -11.43
N ALA A 57 -34.77 -11.91 -10.50
CA ALA A 57 -33.37 -12.31 -10.54
C ALA A 57 -33.04 -13.12 -11.81
N LEU A 58 -33.92 -14.04 -12.23
CA LEU A 58 -33.71 -14.83 -13.45
C LEU A 58 -33.83 -13.97 -14.73
N ALA A 59 -34.74 -12.99 -14.75
CA ALA A 59 -34.86 -12.07 -15.88
C ALA A 59 -33.63 -11.18 -16.04
N ASP A 60 -33.04 -10.72 -14.91
CA ASP A 60 -31.80 -9.96 -14.93
C ASP A 60 -30.64 -10.81 -15.49
N LEU A 61 -30.53 -12.09 -15.06
CA LEU A 61 -29.50 -13.01 -15.58
C LEU A 61 -29.71 -13.38 -17.06
N GLU A 62 -30.97 -13.45 -17.52
CA GLU A 62 -31.30 -13.63 -18.92
C GLU A 62 -30.92 -12.40 -19.76
N ALA A 63 -31.21 -11.19 -19.26
CA ALA A 63 -30.78 -9.93 -19.87
C ALA A 63 -29.27 -9.78 -19.96
N MET A 64 -28.53 -10.37 -19.01
CA MET A 64 -27.07 -10.44 -18.99
C MET A 64 -26.50 -11.55 -19.91
N GLY A 65 -27.32 -12.31 -20.62
CA GLY A 65 -26.88 -13.40 -21.49
C GLY A 65 -26.41 -14.66 -20.76
N LEU A 66 -26.55 -14.74 -19.43
CA LEU A 66 -26.11 -15.87 -18.62
C LEU A 66 -27.08 -17.03 -18.62
N LEU A 67 -28.36 -16.74 -18.85
CA LEU A 67 -29.42 -17.72 -18.93
C LEU A 67 -30.17 -17.56 -20.25
N ARG A 68 -30.78 -18.64 -20.72
CA ARG A 68 -31.76 -18.64 -21.80
C ARG A 68 -33.01 -19.39 -21.35
N ARG A 69 -34.18 -18.86 -21.66
CA ARG A 69 -35.47 -19.47 -21.36
C ARG A 69 -36.01 -20.15 -22.60
N GLU A 70 -36.35 -21.40 -22.48
CA GLU A 70 -37.04 -22.15 -23.53
C GLU A 70 -38.50 -22.44 -23.11
N GLN A 71 -39.43 -21.91 -23.87
CA GLN A 71 -40.86 -22.04 -23.54
C GLN A 71 -41.26 -23.52 -23.46
N GLY A 72 -41.87 -23.92 -22.35
CA GLY A 72 -42.27 -25.31 -22.08
C GLY A 72 -41.15 -26.27 -21.70
N ARG A 73 -39.90 -25.87 -21.78
CA ARG A 73 -38.74 -26.73 -21.49
C ARG A 73 -37.98 -26.34 -20.20
N GLY A 74 -37.92 -25.04 -19.88
CA GLY A 74 -37.25 -24.57 -18.69
C GLY A 74 -36.27 -23.42 -18.91
N THR A 75 -35.45 -23.14 -17.89
CA THR A 75 -34.38 -22.14 -17.94
C THR A 75 -33.03 -22.88 -17.97
N PHE A 76 -32.17 -22.52 -18.91
CA PHE A 76 -30.90 -23.16 -19.17
C PHE A 76 -29.74 -22.16 -19.01
N VAL A 77 -28.57 -22.63 -18.60
CA VAL A 77 -27.32 -21.85 -18.59
C VAL A 77 -26.90 -21.64 -20.06
N ALA A 78 -26.63 -20.40 -20.45
CA ALA A 78 -26.17 -20.09 -21.81
C ALA A 78 -24.79 -20.73 -22.10
N ARG A 79 -24.46 -20.99 -23.37
CA ARG A 79 -23.28 -21.75 -23.77
C ARG A 79 -21.96 -21.12 -23.32
N GLY A 80 -21.88 -19.78 -23.24
CA GLY A 80 -20.72 -19.00 -22.76
C GLY A 80 -20.85 -18.53 -21.31
N ALA A 81 -21.98 -18.80 -20.64
CA ALA A 81 -22.36 -18.16 -19.37
C ALA A 81 -21.30 -18.27 -18.25
N ARG A 82 -20.54 -19.35 -18.18
CA ARG A 82 -19.50 -19.50 -17.15
C ARG A 82 -18.39 -18.48 -17.31
N ALA A 83 -17.92 -18.26 -18.53
CA ALA A 83 -16.89 -17.28 -18.83
C ALA A 83 -17.43 -15.84 -18.68
N GLU A 84 -18.68 -15.60 -19.15
CA GLU A 84 -19.35 -14.30 -19.03
C GLU A 84 -19.69 -13.97 -17.56
N ALA A 85 -20.16 -14.97 -16.78
CA ALA A 85 -20.44 -14.80 -15.36
C ALA A 85 -19.16 -14.50 -14.55
N ALA A 86 -18.07 -15.21 -14.84
CA ALA A 86 -16.77 -14.97 -14.23
C ALA A 86 -16.25 -13.58 -14.63
N GLY A 87 -16.30 -13.23 -15.92
CA GLY A 87 -15.91 -11.91 -16.43
C GLY A 87 -16.73 -10.78 -15.80
N SER A 88 -18.03 -10.95 -15.62
CA SER A 88 -18.89 -9.96 -14.95
C SER A 88 -18.53 -9.76 -13.47
N LEU A 89 -18.09 -10.79 -12.75
CA LEU A 89 -17.59 -10.66 -11.36
C LEU A 89 -16.25 -9.94 -11.33
N LEU A 90 -15.34 -10.29 -12.21
CA LEU A 90 -14.00 -9.71 -12.28
C LEU A 90 -14.02 -8.26 -12.78
N SER A 91 -14.95 -7.92 -13.70
CA SER A 91 -15.14 -6.55 -14.16
C SER A 91 -15.64 -5.57 -13.07
N ARG A 92 -15.97 -6.09 -11.88
CA ARG A 92 -16.26 -5.33 -10.66
C ARG A 92 -15.24 -5.63 -9.55
N SER A 93 -14.03 -6.00 -9.92
CA SER A 93 -12.94 -6.25 -8.97
C SER A 93 -11.74 -5.37 -9.29
N LEU A 94 -11.04 -4.95 -8.25
CA LEU A 94 -9.72 -4.33 -8.33
C LEU A 94 -8.67 -5.36 -7.94
N SER A 95 -7.57 -5.44 -8.69
CA SER A 95 -6.42 -6.26 -8.30
C SER A 95 -5.46 -5.41 -7.49
N PHE A 96 -5.17 -5.80 -6.24
CA PHE A 96 -4.15 -5.18 -5.40
C PHE A 96 -2.93 -6.10 -5.31
N ILE A 97 -1.83 -5.68 -5.94
CA ILE A 97 -0.60 -6.47 -6.11
C ILE A 97 0.48 -5.84 -5.24
N VAL A 98 1.10 -6.64 -4.36
CA VAL A 98 2.10 -6.18 -3.39
C VAL A 98 3.35 -7.04 -3.40
N PRO A 99 4.55 -6.44 -3.14
CA PRO A 99 5.82 -7.17 -3.18
C PRO A 99 5.99 -8.12 -1.98
N TYR A 100 5.49 -7.74 -0.81
CA TYR A 100 5.64 -8.51 0.44
C TYR A 100 4.53 -8.20 1.44
N VAL A 101 4.37 -9.09 2.44
CA VAL A 101 3.53 -8.86 3.63
C VAL A 101 4.37 -9.27 4.83
N ARG A 102 4.92 -8.33 5.59
CA ARG A 102 5.86 -8.59 6.70
C ARG A 102 5.43 -8.00 8.03
N ASP A 103 4.72 -6.89 8.00
CA ASP A 103 4.35 -6.07 9.15
C ASP A 103 2.97 -5.45 8.95
N SER A 104 2.60 -4.46 9.74
CA SER A 104 1.29 -3.79 9.67
C SER A 104 1.14 -2.84 8.47
N PHE A 105 2.20 -2.54 7.69
CA PHE A 105 2.15 -1.58 6.59
C PHE A 105 1.18 -2.01 5.47
N VAL A 106 1.45 -3.17 4.85
CA VAL A 106 0.60 -3.68 3.76
C VAL A 106 -0.82 -4.02 4.23
N PRO A 107 -1.06 -4.66 5.38
CA PRO A 107 -2.41 -4.82 5.93
C PRO A 107 -3.16 -3.51 6.09
N THR A 108 -2.51 -2.42 6.53
CA THR A 108 -3.14 -1.10 6.67
C THR A 108 -3.46 -0.48 5.31
N LEU A 109 -2.57 -0.61 4.31
CA LEU A 109 -2.87 -0.23 2.92
C LEU A 109 -4.10 -0.99 2.41
N LEU A 110 -4.14 -2.30 2.61
CA LEU A 110 -5.25 -3.16 2.17
C LEU A 110 -6.58 -2.74 2.81
N LEU A 111 -6.59 -2.38 4.08
CA LEU A 111 -7.80 -1.87 4.74
C LEU A 111 -8.29 -0.58 4.08
N GLY A 112 -7.41 0.35 3.73
CA GLY A 112 -7.77 1.57 3.00
C GLY A 112 -8.31 1.28 1.60
N VAL A 113 -7.65 0.37 0.86
CA VAL A 113 -8.09 -0.06 -0.47
C VAL A 113 -9.44 -0.78 -0.41
N GLU A 114 -9.58 -1.79 0.46
CA GLU A 114 -10.77 -2.63 0.54
C GLU A 114 -12.01 -1.85 0.98
N SER A 115 -11.90 -1.06 2.05
CA SER A 115 -13.04 -0.27 2.55
C SER A 115 -13.56 0.69 1.49
N THR A 116 -12.68 1.33 0.73
CA THR A 116 -13.04 2.26 -0.35
C THR A 116 -13.62 1.51 -1.55
N ALA A 117 -12.99 0.44 -1.99
CA ALA A 117 -13.48 -0.39 -3.10
C ALA A 117 -14.87 -0.94 -2.80
N ARG A 118 -15.08 -1.51 -1.62
CA ARG A 118 -16.36 -2.06 -1.17
C ARG A 118 -17.45 -1.00 -1.10
N ALA A 119 -17.18 0.18 -0.59
CA ALA A 119 -18.12 1.29 -0.55
C ALA A 119 -18.57 1.73 -1.98
N GLN A 120 -17.73 1.52 -2.99
CA GLN A 120 -17.98 1.83 -4.39
C GLN A 120 -18.48 0.62 -5.21
N GLY A 121 -18.73 -0.52 -4.57
CA GLY A 121 -19.27 -1.74 -5.18
C GLY A 121 -18.26 -2.60 -5.93
N PHE A 122 -16.96 -2.47 -5.60
CA PHE A 122 -15.87 -3.30 -6.11
C PHE A 122 -15.40 -4.30 -5.06
N ALA A 123 -15.04 -5.52 -5.49
CA ALA A 123 -14.27 -6.47 -4.70
C ALA A 123 -12.76 -6.22 -4.88
N VAL A 124 -11.94 -6.69 -3.94
CA VAL A 124 -10.48 -6.63 -4.05
C VAL A 124 -9.91 -8.03 -4.16
N LEU A 125 -9.13 -8.27 -5.21
CA LEU A 125 -8.30 -9.45 -5.40
C LEU A 125 -6.88 -9.10 -4.94
N PHE A 126 -6.40 -9.81 -3.92
CA PHE A 126 -5.10 -9.55 -3.34
C PHE A 126 -4.05 -10.53 -3.87
N HIS A 127 -2.91 -10.01 -4.35
CA HIS A 127 -1.79 -10.79 -4.87
C HIS A 127 -0.49 -10.42 -4.14
N HIS A 128 0.21 -11.43 -3.65
CA HIS A 128 1.53 -11.30 -3.06
C HIS A 128 2.57 -11.93 -4.00
N VAL A 129 3.62 -11.16 -4.38
CA VAL A 129 4.58 -11.57 -5.41
C VAL A 129 5.98 -11.87 -4.85
N GLU A 130 6.12 -12.04 -3.54
CA GLU A 130 7.35 -12.50 -2.87
C GLU A 130 8.62 -11.68 -3.22
N ASN A 131 8.44 -10.39 -3.48
CA ASN A 131 9.51 -9.46 -3.90
C ASN A 131 10.22 -9.89 -5.21
N ASP A 132 9.47 -10.51 -6.11
CA ASP A 132 9.94 -11.08 -7.37
C ASP A 132 9.33 -10.30 -8.56
N LEU A 133 10.19 -9.79 -9.44
CA LEU A 133 9.79 -8.97 -10.59
C LEU A 133 9.03 -9.78 -11.65
N ASP A 134 9.40 -11.04 -11.87
CA ASP A 134 8.72 -11.89 -12.84
C ASP A 134 7.32 -12.27 -12.35
N LYS A 135 7.20 -12.62 -11.08
CA LYS A 135 5.89 -12.86 -10.44
C LYS A 135 5.01 -11.61 -10.45
N GLN A 136 5.60 -10.42 -10.26
CA GLN A 136 4.87 -9.16 -10.38
C GLN A 136 4.33 -8.98 -11.81
N ALA A 137 5.17 -9.15 -12.82
CA ALA A 137 4.75 -9.02 -14.22
C ALA A 137 3.68 -10.05 -14.60
N GLU A 138 3.81 -11.29 -14.11
CA GLU A 138 2.81 -12.35 -14.31
C GLU A 138 1.48 -12.01 -13.62
N ALA A 139 1.51 -11.55 -12.36
CA ALA A 139 0.30 -11.16 -11.63
C ALA A 139 -0.44 -10.01 -12.30
N VAL A 140 0.29 -8.99 -12.80
CA VAL A 140 -0.28 -7.88 -13.56
C VAL A 140 -0.94 -8.39 -14.85
N ARG A 141 -0.23 -9.22 -15.62
CA ARG A 141 -0.74 -9.78 -16.88
C ARG A 141 -1.98 -10.64 -16.64
N LEU A 142 -1.94 -11.51 -15.63
CA LEU A 142 -3.05 -12.39 -15.29
C LEU A 142 -4.29 -11.59 -14.88
N ALA A 143 -4.14 -10.59 -14.01
CA ALA A 143 -5.23 -9.72 -13.57
C ALA A 143 -5.88 -9.01 -14.78
N TRP A 144 -5.06 -8.45 -15.67
CA TRP A 144 -5.54 -7.80 -16.89
C TRP A 144 -6.27 -8.77 -17.83
N GLN A 145 -5.69 -9.94 -18.12
CA GLN A 145 -6.32 -10.95 -19.00
C GLN A 145 -7.61 -11.53 -18.43
N GLN A 146 -7.73 -11.61 -17.09
CA GLN A 146 -8.95 -12.05 -16.42
C GLN A 146 -10.05 -10.98 -16.43
N GLY A 147 -9.76 -9.76 -16.86
CA GLY A 147 -10.75 -8.69 -17.00
C GLY A 147 -11.13 -8.00 -15.69
N VAL A 148 -10.19 -7.84 -14.75
CA VAL A 148 -10.40 -6.96 -13.58
C VAL A 148 -10.66 -5.53 -14.05
N ALA A 149 -11.42 -4.76 -13.28
CA ALA A 149 -11.74 -3.38 -13.63
C ALA A 149 -10.53 -2.43 -13.55
N GLY A 150 -9.58 -2.70 -12.67
CA GLY A 150 -8.38 -1.89 -12.49
C GLY A 150 -7.36 -2.56 -11.59
N ILE A 151 -6.14 -2.01 -11.60
CA ILE A 151 -5.00 -2.53 -10.83
C ILE A 151 -4.44 -1.45 -9.91
N ILE A 152 -4.21 -1.80 -8.65
CA ILE A 152 -3.40 -1.04 -7.69
C ILE A 152 -2.12 -1.84 -7.51
N LEU A 153 -0.99 -1.27 -7.92
CA LEU A 153 0.30 -1.95 -7.86
C LEU A 153 1.24 -1.23 -6.87
N PHE A 154 1.70 -1.96 -5.86
CA PHE A 154 2.87 -1.58 -5.09
C PHE A 154 4.09 -2.25 -5.72
N PRO A 155 4.94 -1.53 -6.49
CA PRO A 155 6.02 -2.13 -7.25
C PRO A 155 7.09 -2.77 -6.38
N VAL A 156 7.71 -3.85 -6.88
CA VAL A 156 8.88 -4.49 -6.24
C VAL A 156 10.05 -3.52 -6.17
N ASP A 157 10.33 -2.81 -7.26
CA ASP A 157 11.34 -1.75 -7.31
C ASP A 157 10.81 -0.50 -8.05
N SER A 158 11.68 0.49 -8.30
CA SER A 158 11.31 1.73 -8.99
C SER A 158 12.00 1.92 -10.35
N ARG A 159 12.73 0.94 -10.84
CA ARG A 159 13.55 1.03 -12.06
C ARG A 159 13.11 0.08 -13.16
N HIS A 160 12.58 -1.07 -12.77
CA HIS A 160 12.23 -2.12 -13.73
C HIS A 160 10.80 -1.95 -14.24
N ILE A 161 10.68 -1.55 -15.50
CA ILE A 161 9.38 -1.46 -16.20
C ILE A 161 9.21 -2.74 -17.01
N ALA A 162 8.34 -3.64 -16.53
CA ALA A 162 7.99 -4.84 -17.30
C ALA A 162 7.17 -4.45 -18.55
N PRO A 163 7.33 -5.14 -19.70
CA PRO A 163 6.60 -4.83 -20.94
C PRO A 163 5.07 -4.72 -20.76
N VAL A 164 4.50 -5.56 -19.89
CA VAL A 164 3.06 -5.50 -19.59
C VAL A 164 2.62 -4.14 -19.04
N MET A 165 3.49 -3.41 -18.31
CA MET A 165 3.18 -2.09 -17.79
C MET A 165 3.08 -1.04 -18.91
N GLU A 166 3.95 -1.13 -19.90
CA GLU A 166 3.89 -0.28 -21.10
C GLU A 166 2.64 -0.57 -21.93
N GLU A 167 2.24 -1.84 -22.03
CA GLU A 167 1.00 -2.26 -22.67
C GLU A 167 -0.23 -1.68 -21.98
N LEU A 168 -0.28 -1.70 -20.61
CA LEU A 168 -1.37 -1.10 -19.84
C LEU A 168 -1.49 0.41 -20.12
N VAL A 169 -0.36 1.12 -20.17
CA VAL A 169 -0.32 2.56 -20.52
C VAL A 169 -0.85 2.78 -21.94
N ALA A 170 -0.33 2.01 -22.93
CA ALA A 170 -0.73 2.14 -24.34
C ALA A 170 -2.23 1.90 -24.54
N GLN A 171 -2.82 1.00 -23.77
CA GLN A 171 -4.25 0.68 -23.83
C GLN A 171 -5.12 1.51 -22.89
N ARG A 172 -4.52 2.46 -22.16
CA ARG A 172 -5.20 3.29 -21.15
C ARG A 172 -5.98 2.46 -20.13
N PHE A 173 -5.44 1.29 -19.79
CA PHE A 173 -6.04 0.44 -18.78
C PHE A 173 -5.97 1.13 -17.40
N PRO A 174 -7.05 1.13 -16.59
CA PRO A 174 -7.05 1.78 -15.28
C PRO A 174 -6.08 1.12 -14.30
N PHE A 175 -4.98 1.79 -13.96
CA PHE A 175 -4.09 1.36 -12.90
C PHE A 175 -3.46 2.56 -12.19
N VAL A 176 -2.97 2.34 -10.98
CA VAL A 176 -2.28 3.32 -10.13
C VAL A 176 -1.12 2.64 -9.40
N LEU A 177 0.00 3.33 -9.28
CA LEU A 177 1.13 2.89 -8.47
C LEU A 177 0.96 3.40 -7.03
N LEU A 178 1.32 2.55 -6.06
CA LEU A 178 1.16 2.84 -4.63
C LEU A 178 2.50 2.66 -3.91
N ASP A 179 2.81 3.55 -2.96
CA ASP A 179 4.04 3.63 -2.19
C ASP A 179 5.28 4.00 -3.00
N ARG A 180 5.43 3.46 -4.19
CA ARG A 180 6.55 3.70 -5.11
C ARG A 180 6.01 4.01 -6.50
N TYR A 181 6.77 4.75 -7.30
CA TYR A 181 6.51 4.91 -8.73
C TYR A 181 7.65 4.31 -9.56
N LEU A 182 7.35 4.00 -10.80
CA LEU A 182 8.32 3.50 -11.79
C LEU A 182 8.86 4.68 -12.58
N ARG A 183 10.17 4.88 -12.55
CA ARG A 183 10.82 5.97 -13.28
C ARG A 183 10.65 5.79 -14.79
N GLY A 184 10.27 6.85 -15.47
CA GLY A 184 10.05 6.83 -16.92
C GLY A 184 8.68 6.29 -17.36
N LEU A 185 7.86 5.76 -16.46
CA LEU A 185 6.50 5.35 -16.78
C LEU A 185 5.50 6.48 -16.45
N PRO A 186 4.87 7.11 -17.46
CA PRO A 186 3.89 8.17 -17.22
C PRO A 186 2.57 7.55 -16.72
N THR A 187 2.38 7.54 -15.41
CA THR A 187 1.18 6.98 -14.79
C THR A 187 0.86 7.69 -13.47
N ASP A 188 -0.33 7.42 -12.96
CA ASP A 188 -0.78 7.92 -11.66
C ASP A 188 -0.09 7.18 -10.53
N TYR A 189 0.24 7.90 -9.46
CA TYR A 189 0.79 7.28 -8.26
C TYR A 189 0.35 7.97 -6.98
N VAL A 190 0.36 7.20 -5.90
CA VAL A 190 0.11 7.66 -4.54
C VAL A 190 1.30 7.27 -3.66
N ILE A 191 2.01 8.26 -3.13
CA ILE A 191 3.16 8.06 -2.25
C ILE A 191 3.06 8.96 -1.02
N SER A 192 3.84 8.70 0.01
CA SER A 192 4.04 9.65 1.09
C SER A 192 5.15 10.67 0.77
N ASP A 193 5.14 11.81 1.46
CA ASP A 193 6.22 12.80 1.42
C ASP A 193 7.49 12.24 2.09
N ASN A 194 8.21 11.39 1.34
CA ASN A 194 9.43 10.73 1.81
C ASN A 194 10.58 11.71 2.02
N PHE A 195 10.70 12.73 1.15
CA PHE A 195 11.73 13.75 1.29
C PHE A 195 11.49 14.60 2.54
N GLY A 196 10.30 15.18 2.67
CA GLY A 196 9.97 15.98 3.86
C GLY A 196 9.98 15.16 5.15
N GLY A 197 9.64 13.88 5.09
CA GLY A 197 9.78 12.96 6.23
C GLY A 197 11.23 12.77 6.66
N GLY A 198 12.14 12.48 5.71
CA GLY A 198 13.58 12.36 5.97
C GLY A 198 14.19 13.66 6.47
N LEU A 199 13.78 14.79 5.89
CA LEU A 199 14.16 16.13 6.33
C LEU A 199 13.77 16.35 7.82
N ARG A 200 12.50 16.13 8.17
CA ARG A 200 12.01 16.32 9.55
C ARG A 200 12.67 15.39 10.56
N ALA A 201 12.90 14.13 10.21
CA ALA A 201 13.60 13.18 11.07
C ALA A 201 15.01 13.68 11.42
N THR A 202 15.75 14.14 10.41
CA THR A 202 17.13 14.60 10.58
C THR A 202 17.19 15.96 11.28
N GLN A 203 16.32 16.91 10.92
CA GLN A 203 16.20 18.20 11.60
C GLN A 203 15.93 18.01 13.10
N HIS A 204 15.09 17.05 13.46
CA HIS A 204 14.81 16.73 14.87
C HIS A 204 16.08 16.27 15.61
N LEU A 205 16.87 15.39 15.03
CA LEU A 205 18.15 14.96 15.61
C LEU A 205 19.15 16.13 15.72
N LEU A 206 19.23 16.98 14.70
CA LEU A 206 20.03 18.20 14.72
C LEU A 206 19.60 19.18 15.80
N TRP A 207 18.29 19.35 15.99
CA TRP A 207 17.71 20.17 17.05
C TRP A 207 18.07 19.64 18.45
N LEU A 208 18.12 18.31 18.61
CA LEU A 208 18.61 17.66 19.83
C LEU A 208 20.12 17.83 20.06
N GLY A 209 20.83 18.45 19.11
CA GLY A 209 22.27 18.76 19.20
C GLY A 209 23.17 17.70 18.61
N HIS A 210 22.63 16.64 18.00
CA HIS A 210 23.44 15.67 17.26
C HIS A 210 24.06 16.33 16.03
N ARG A 211 25.33 16.02 15.74
CA ARG A 211 26.04 16.50 14.55
C ARG A 211 26.66 15.37 13.75
N ARG A 212 26.98 14.25 14.42
CA ARG A 212 27.45 13.02 13.78
C ARG A 212 26.26 12.04 13.76
N ILE A 213 25.46 12.13 12.69
CA ILE A 213 24.21 11.40 12.50
C ILE A 213 24.40 10.40 11.38
N GLY A 214 24.11 9.13 11.61
CA GLY A 214 24.15 8.08 10.60
C GLY A 214 22.83 7.96 9.85
N PHE A 215 22.88 7.55 8.59
CA PHE A 215 21.72 7.14 7.80
C PHE A 215 21.84 5.67 7.42
N VAL A 216 20.82 4.88 7.73
CA VAL A 216 20.80 3.44 7.41
C VAL A 216 19.58 3.15 6.53
N SER A 217 19.85 2.54 5.37
CA SER A 217 18.80 2.19 4.41
C SER A 217 18.95 0.78 3.86
N TRP A 218 17.92 0.30 3.19
CA TRP A 218 18.04 -0.87 2.35
C TRP A 218 18.86 -0.58 1.10
N ARG A 219 19.61 -1.58 0.64
CA ARG A 219 20.16 -1.61 -0.71
C ARG A 219 19.05 -1.95 -1.69
N ASP A 220 18.15 -1.02 -1.90
CA ASP A 220 16.94 -1.16 -2.71
C ASP A 220 16.85 0.02 -3.67
N PRO A 221 16.63 -0.19 -4.97
CA PRO A 221 16.45 0.88 -5.95
C PRO A 221 15.09 1.59 -5.84
N ALA A 222 14.45 1.55 -4.68
CA ALA A 222 13.17 2.21 -4.45
C ALA A 222 13.35 3.73 -4.29
N VAL A 223 12.51 4.49 -5.00
CA VAL A 223 12.47 5.96 -4.91
C VAL A 223 12.23 6.46 -3.49
N THR A 224 11.52 5.70 -2.66
CA THR A 224 11.24 6.04 -1.26
C THR A 224 12.53 6.15 -0.44
N MET A 225 13.46 5.19 -0.60
CA MET A 225 14.75 5.22 0.10
C MET A 225 15.61 6.39 -0.37
N GLU A 226 15.64 6.65 -1.67
CA GLU A 226 16.39 7.78 -2.24
C GLU A 226 15.85 9.13 -1.76
N HIS A 227 14.53 9.30 -1.70
CA HIS A 227 13.92 10.53 -1.21
C HIS A 227 14.18 10.76 0.28
N ARG A 228 14.09 9.70 1.13
CA ARG A 228 14.43 9.78 2.57
C ARG A 228 15.89 10.18 2.76
N ARG A 229 16.81 9.59 1.98
CA ARG A 229 18.23 9.94 1.97
C ARG A 229 18.45 11.39 1.52
N ALA A 230 17.77 11.83 0.48
CA ALA A 230 17.87 13.21 0.01
C ALA A 230 17.41 14.21 1.08
N GLY A 231 16.33 13.91 1.81
CA GLY A 231 15.87 14.71 2.95
C GLY A 231 16.89 14.75 4.09
N TYR A 232 17.52 13.60 4.40
CA TYR A 232 18.61 13.52 5.40
C TYR A 232 19.79 14.41 5.01
N ARG A 233 20.31 14.28 3.78
CA ARG A 233 21.44 15.07 3.29
C ARG A 233 21.12 16.56 3.29
N TYR A 234 19.95 16.92 2.80
CA TYR A 234 19.49 18.31 2.76
C TYR A 234 19.44 18.94 4.16
N ALA A 235 18.94 18.23 5.18
CA ALA A 235 18.92 18.72 6.55
C ALA A 235 20.32 18.99 7.12
N LEU A 236 21.28 18.12 6.81
CA LEU A 236 22.69 18.32 7.24
C LEU A 236 23.31 19.54 6.56
N GLU A 237 23.11 19.68 5.25
CA GLU A 237 23.61 20.83 4.47
C GLU A 237 23.05 22.15 4.98
N GLU A 238 21.73 22.24 5.22
CA GLU A 238 21.09 23.43 5.80
C GLU A 238 21.65 23.79 7.17
N ALA A 239 22.03 22.80 7.97
CA ALA A 239 22.62 22.98 9.31
C ALA A 239 24.14 23.25 9.27
N GLY A 240 24.75 23.31 8.08
CA GLY A 240 26.19 23.47 7.93
C GLY A 240 27.01 22.29 8.41
N VAL A 241 26.41 21.09 8.48
CA VAL A 241 27.09 19.84 8.84
C VAL A 241 27.61 19.18 7.57
N PRO A 242 28.94 18.97 7.43
CA PRO A 242 29.49 18.33 6.24
C PRO A 242 28.92 16.91 6.05
N LEU A 243 28.61 16.58 4.80
CA LEU A 243 28.24 15.21 4.45
C LEU A 243 29.47 14.30 4.56
N ASP A 244 29.31 13.19 5.28
CA ASP A 244 30.32 12.15 5.43
C ASP A 244 29.75 10.83 4.88
N PRO A 245 30.24 10.35 3.72
CA PRO A 245 29.73 9.10 3.12
C PRO A 245 29.89 7.87 4.04
N GLU A 246 30.84 7.91 4.98
CA GLU A 246 31.01 6.81 5.94
C GLU A 246 29.85 6.70 6.94
N LEU A 247 29.06 7.79 7.11
CA LEU A 247 27.87 7.81 7.95
C LEU A 247 26.63 7.26 7.23
N GLU A 248 26.74 6.87 5.97
CA GLU A 248 25.68 6.20 5.25
C GLU A 248 25.96 4.70 5.15
N CYS A 249 24.94 3.89 5.44
CA CYS A 249 25.02 2.44 5.42
C CYS A 249 23.84 1.87 4.65
N GLU A 250 24.13 1.05 3.65
CA GLU A 250 23.12 0.26 2.93
C GLU A 250 23.28 -1.20 3.30
N VAL A 251 22.17 -1.83 3.68
CA VAL A 251 22.15 -3.24 4.06
C VAL A 251 21.19 -4.05 3.21
N GLU A 252 21.53 -5.31 2.97
CA GLU A 252 20.62 -6.26 2.37
C GLU A 252 19.46 -6.56 3.33
N GLY A 253 18.26 -6.62 2.79
CA GLY A 253 17.03 -6.69 3.59
C GLY A 253 16.11 -7.85 3.31
N TYR A 254 16.36 -8.61 2.26
CA TYR A 254 15.50 -9.72 1.90
C TYR A 254 16.34 -10.99 1.66
N PRO A 255 15.92 -12.13 2.21
CA PRO A 255 14.79 -12.36 3.13
C PRO A 255 15.06 -11.94 4.58
N THR A 256 16.32 -11.66 4.96
CA THR A 256 16.73 -11.32 6.33
C THR A 256 17.64 -10.10 6.33
N ILE A 257 17.55 -9.31 7.41
CA ILE A 257 18.39 -8.12 7.60
C ILE A 257 19.83 -8.55 7.92
N ASP A 258 20.81 -7.95 7.22
CA ASP A 258 22.23 -8.16 7.52
C ASP A 258 22.64 -7.40 8.80
N LEU A 259 22.51 -8.09 9.95
CA LEU A 259 22.90 -7.54 11.24
C LEU A 259 24.42 -7.37 11.36
N ALA A 260 25.23 -8.14 10.63
CA ALA A 260 26.69 -8.03 10.66
C ALA A 260 27.15 -6.72 9.99
N ALA A 261 26.52 -6.34 8.88
CA ALA A 261 26.77 -5.05 8.23
C ALA A 261 26.42 -3.86 9.14
N LEU A 262 25.31 -3.93 9.90
CA LEU A 262 24.96 -2.92 10.89
C LEU A 262 25.95 -2.84 12.04
N ALA A 263 26.44 -3.98 12.53
CA ALA A 263 27.46 -4.01 13.57
C ALA A 263 28.81 -3.43 13.09
N GLU A 264 29.18 -3.74 11.84
CA GLU A 264 30.38 -3.16 11.23
C GLU A 264 30.26 -1.66 11.04
N PHE A 265 29.06 -1.20 10.61
CA PHE A 265 28.77 0.23 10.51
C PHE A 265 29.01 0.96 11.85
N LEU A 266 28.48 0.45 12.96
CA LEU A 266 28.73 1.04 14.29
C LEU A 266 30.21 1.02 14.71
N ARG A 267 30.94 -0.05 14.37
CA ARG A 267 32.38 -0.14 14.69
C ARG A 267 33.23 0.85 13.90
N ARG A 268 32.98 1.02 12.62
CA ARG A 268 33.75 1.91 11.74
C ARG A 268 33.40 3.39 11.87
N THR A 269 32.33 3.73 12.59
CA THR A 269 31.87 5.13 12.78
C THR A 269 31.96 5.59 14.23
N PRO A 270 33.19 5.67 14.80
CA PRO A 270 33.38 6.14 16.17
C PRO A 270 32.83 7.56 16.33
N GLY A 271 32.23 7.82 17.50
CA GLY A 271 31.60 9.11 17.78
C GLY A 271 30.22 9.35 17.12
N LEU A 272 29.65 8.33 16.50
CA LEU A 272 28.28 8.34 16.06
C LEU A 272 27.34 8.51 17.27
N THR A 273 26.48 9.52 17.27
CA THR A 273 25.60 9.82 18.42
C THR A 273 24.13 9.60 18.11
N ALA A 274 23.76 9.50 16.84
CA ALA A 274 22.39 9.28 16.41
C ALA A 274 22.35 8.53 15.07
N VAL A 275 21.27 7.81 14.84
CA VAL A 275 20.95 7.15 13.56
C VAL A 275 19.53 7.50 13.14
N PHE A 276 19.38 7.94 11.89
CA PHE A 276 18.13 7.90 11.19
C PHE A 276 18.09 6.62 10.33
N ALA A 277 17.27 5.67 10.73
CA ALA A 277 17.00 4.46 9.97
C ALA A 277 15.85 4.73 8.99
N ALA A 278 16.05 4.37 7.73
CA ALA A 278 15.11 4.68 6.66
C ALA A 278 13.71 4.03 6.83
N ASN A 279 13.60 3.01 7.71
CA ASN A 279 12.31 2.51 8.19
C ASN A 279 12.40 1.92 9.60
N ASP A 280 11.26 1.60 10.22
CA ASP A 280 11.19 1.08 11.58
C ASP A 280 11.83 -0.32 11.72
N GLN A 281 11.75 -1.16 10.71
CA GLN A 281 12.39 -2.49 10.76
C GLN A 281 13.91 -2.37 10.86
N LEU A 282 14.53 -1.45 10.09
CA LEU A 282 15.95 -1.13 10.19
C LEU A 282 16.30 -0.50 11.56
N ALA A 283 15.42 0.36 12.08
CA ALA A 283 15.62 0.93 13.41
C ALA A 283 15.60 -0.15 14.48
N LEU A 284 14.68 -1.11 14.43
CA LEU A 284 14.63 -2.25 15.35
C LEU A 284 15.87 -3.16 15.23
N ALA A 285 16.33 -3.40 14.01
CA ALA A 285 17.56 -4.14 13.77
C ALA A 285 18.78 -3.41 14.33
N MET A 286 18.89 -2.09 14.11
CA MET A 286 19.95 -1.24 14.67
C MET A 286 19.94 -1.25 16.20
N ARG A 287 18.75 -1.12 16.82
CA ARG A 287 18.59 -1.23 18.27
C ARG A 287 19.10 -2.57 18.80
N ARG A 288 18.74 -3.68 18.13
CA ARG A 288 19.23 -5.02 18.50
C ARG A 288 20.75 -5.10 18.45
N VAL A 289 21.36 -4.61 17.38
CA VAL A 289 22.82 -4.58 17.22
C VAL A 289 23.46 -3.69 18.29
N ALA A 290 22.96 -2.47 18.49
CA ALA A 290 23.45 -1.56 19.53
C ALA A 290 23.45 -2.23 20.92
N SER A 291 22.35 -2.90 21.28
CA SER A 291 22.22 -3.64 22.55
C SER A 291 23.26 -4.74 22.68
N THR A 292 23.58 -5.51 21.63
CA THR A 292 24.61 -6.56 21.67
C THR A 292 26.02 -5.98 21.81
N MET A 293 26.23 -4.72 21.42
CA MET A 293 27.47 -3.99 21.58
C MET A 293 27.56 -3.19 22.91
N GLY A 294 26.57 -3.31 23.78
CA GLY A 294 26.51 -2.60 25.06
C GLY A 294 26.10 -1.12 24.96
N LEU A 295 25.63 -0.67 23.81
CA LEU A 295 25.16 0.70 23.61
C LEU A 295 23.70 0.83 24.03
N ALA A 296 23.42 1.77 24.93
CA ALA A 296 22.07 2.06 25.41
C ALA A 296 21.38 3.13 24.54
N ILE A 297 20.15 2.85 24.12
CA ILE A 297 19.29 3.80 23.44
C ILE A 297 18.37 4.45 24.48
N PRO A 298 18.24 5.76 24.51
CA PRO A 298 18.89 6.78 23.64
C PRO A 298 20.23 7.30 24.17
N ARG A 299 20.70 6.85 25.35
CA ARG A 299 21.83 7.47 26.08
C ARG A 299 23.13 7.52 25.24
N ASP A 300 23.50 6.40 24.62
CA ASP A 300 24.75 6.26 23.86
C ASP A 300 24.51 6.43 22.35
N LEU A 301 23.30 6.12 21.88
CA LEU A 301 22.90 6.25 20.49
C LEU A 301 21.42 6.61 20.40
N ALA A 302 21.10 7.82 19.93
CA ALA A 302 19.73 8.20 19.60
C ALA A 302 19.26 7.51 18.31
N LEU A 303 17.97 7.17 18.23
CA LEU A 303 17.43 6.43 17.09
C LEU A 303 16.09 7.01 16.63
N VAL A 304 15.97 7.23 15.32
CA VAL A 304 14.74 7.64 14.66
C VAL A 304 14.45 6.67 13.51
N GLY A 305 13.21 6.24 13.38
CA GLY A 305 12.72 5.37 12.30
C GLY A 305 11.84 6.10 11.30
N PHE A 306 11.12 5.31 10.49
CA PHE A 306 10.13 5.77 9.52
C PHE A 306 9.08 4.66 9.34
N ASP A 307 7.83 4.96 9.15
CA ASP A 307 6.62 4.19 8.90
C ASP A 307 5.59 4.27 10.03
N ASP A 308 6.00 4.41 11.29
CA ASP A 308 5.18 4.33 12.51
C ASP A 308 4.43 2.98 12.59
N LEU A 309 5.18 1.89 12.40
CA LEU A 309 4.65 0.54 12.57
C LEU A 309 4.14 0.35 14.00
N GLU A 310 3.12 -0.48 14.19
CA GLU A 310 2.53 -0.76 15.50
C GLU A 310 3.58 -1.14 16.56
N ILE A 311 4.55 -1.97 16.19
CA ILE A 311 5.64 -2.40 17.05
C ILE A 311 6.50 -1.24 17.56
N ALA A 312 6.61 -0.12 16.83
CA ALA A 312 7.42 1.03 17.21
C ALA A 312 7.01 1.63 18.57
N SER A 313 5.73 1.53 18.93
CA SER A 313 5.20 2.00 20.22
C SER A 313 5.25 0.96 21.33
N GLN A 314 5.44 -0.32 21.01
CA GLN A 314 5.27 -1.44 21.94
C GLN A 314 6.58 -1.99 22.51
N ILE A 315 7.74 -1.53 22.02
CA ILE A 315 9.05 -1.93 22.54
C ILE A 315 9.40 -1.16 23.83
N ASP A 316 10.31 -1.73 24.62
CA ASP A 316 10.76 -1.19 25.93
C ASP A 316 11.28 0.26 25.88
N VAL A 317 11.90 0.69 24.79
CA VAL A 317 12.22 2.09 24.48
C VAL A 317 11.42 2.47 23.24
N PRO A 318 10.22 3.05 23.37
CA PRO A 318 9.37 3.38 22.22
C PRO A 318 10.08 4.24 21.19
N LEU A 319 9.95 3.82 19.91
CA LEU A 319 10.69 4.38 18.79
C LEU A 319 10.10 5.70 18.31
N THR A 320 10.91 6.76 18.29
CA THR A 320 10.64 7.98 17.54
C THR A 320 10.69 7.65 16.05
N THR A 321 9.67 8.03 15.29
CA THR A 321 9.53 7.63 13.90
C THR A 321 8.71 8.64 13.10
N VAL A 322 8.83 8.58 11.76
CA VAL A 322 8.00 9.37 10.86
C VAL A 322 6.79 8.54 10.43
N ALA A 323 5.60 8.95 10.87
CA ALA A 323 4.35 8.29 10.50
C ALA A 323 3.97 8.59 9.05
N GLN A 324 3.69 7.54 8.29
CA GLN A 324 3.06 7.62 6.99
C GLN A 324 1.53 7.53 7.13
N PRO A 325 0.75 8.23 6.29
CA PRO A 325 -0.70 8.12 6.30
C PRO A 325 -1.17 6.86 5.53
N VAL A 326 -0.75 5.68 5.99
CA VAL A 326 -0.81 4.40 5.25
C VAL A 326 -2.25 4.03 4.83
N PHE A 327 -3.22 4.17 5.75
CA PHE A 327 -4.63 3.93 5.42
C PHE A 327 -5.12 4.89 4.32
N GLU A 328 -4.79 6.18 4.44
CA GLU A 328 -5.15 7.21 3.46
C GLU A 328 -4.48 7.00 2.10
N MET A 329 -3.26 6.45 2.09
CA MET A 329 -2.59 6.06 0.84
C MET A 329 -3.39 4.98 0.11
N GLY A 330 -3.80 3.93 0.81
CA GLY A 330 -4.64 2.86 0.26
C GLY A 330 -6.00 3.38 -0.22
N ARG A 331 -6.66 4.23 0.59
CA ARG A 331 -7.92 4.89 0.24
C ARG A 331 -7.78 5.71 -1.04
N THR A 332 -6.78 6.60 -1.10
CA THR A 332 -6.55 7.48 -2.25
C THR A 332 -6.25 6.67 -3.52
N ALA A 333 -5.45 5.60 -3.42
CA ALA A 333 -5.17 4.74 -4.57
C ALA A 333 -6.45 4.08 -5.13
N ALA A 334 -7.33 3.58 -4.25
CA ALA A 334 -8.62 3.03 -4.67
C ALA A 334 -9.51 4.10 -5.31
N GLU A 335 -9.57 5.31 -4.75
CA GLU A 335 -10.33 6.43 -5.33
C GLU A 335 -9.82 6.82 -6.72
N VAL A 336 -8.48 6.92 -6.90
CA VAL A 336 -7.87 7.24 -8.19
C VAL A 336 -8.21 6.19 -9.24
N VAL A 337 -7.98 4.90 -8.96
CA VAL A 337 -8.26 3.85 -9.95
C VAL A 337 -9.75 3.75 -10.27
N ILE A 338 -10.64 3.94 -9.30
CA ILE A 338 -12.10 3.92 -9.52
C ILE A 338 -12.54 5.11 -10.39
N ARG A 339 -11.99 6.31 -10.17
CA ARG A 339 -12.25 7.46 -11.05
C ARG A 339 -11.77 7.20 -12.48
N LYS A 340 -10.62 6.55 -12.66
CA LYS A 340 -10.13 6.14 -14.00
C LYS A 340 -11.10 5.15 -14.65
N ILE A 341 -11.59 4.16 -13.94
CA ILE A 341 -12.59 3.20 -14.44
C ILE A 341 -13.84 3.92 -14.94
N ARG A 342 -14.24 5.00 -14.26
CA ARG A 342 -15.43 5.81 -14.63
C ARG A 342 -15.15 6.86 -15.71
N GLY A 343 -13.89 7.04 -16.12
CA GLY A 343 -13.50 8.10 -17.05
C GLY A 343 -13.53 9.52 -16.44
N GLU A 344 -13.47 9.64 -15.13
CA GLU A 344 -13.56 10.89 -14.36
C GLU A 344 -12.17 11.45 -13.98
N ALA A 345 -11.10 10.65 -14.09
CA ALA A 345 -9.75 11.04 -13.72
C ALA A 345 -8.96 11.61 -14.91
N LYS A 346 -8.06 12.54 -14.63
CA LYS A 346 -7.01 12.97 -15.57
C LYS A 346 -5.88 11.94 -15.54
N ASP A 347 -5.15 11.82 -16.65
CA ASP A 347 -3.94 10.98 -16.67
C ASP A 347 -2.77 11.70 -15.98
N GLY A 348 -1.93 10.94 -15.27
CA GLY A 348 -0.72 11.44 -14.64
C GLY A 348 -0.95 12.17 -13.30
N GLU A 349 -1.99 11.84 -12.55
CA GLU A 349 -2.21 12.39 -11.22
C GLU A 349 -1.15 11.89 -10.22
N GLN A 350 -0.50 12.83 -9.53
CA GLN A 350 0.54 12.55 -8.54
C GLN A 350 0.04 12.95 -7.16
N HIS A 351 -0.20 11.97 -6.30
CA HIS A 351 -0.65 12.21 -4.94
C HIS A 351 0.50 11.97 -3.96
N ILE A 352 1.01 13.06 -3.37
CA ILE A 352 2.05 13.02 -2.34
C ILE A 352 1.40 13.40 -1.01
N LEU A 353 1.24 12.42 -0.12
CA LEU A 353 0.55 12.61 1.15
C LEU A 353 1.53 13.02 2.25
N PRO A 354 1.16 13.98 3.11
CA PRO A 354 2.07 14.50 4.14
C PRO A 354 2.38 13.44 5.20
N THR A 355 3.63 13.43 5.68
CA THR A 355 4.09 12.60 6.80
C THR A 355 4.21 13.42 8.08
N ARG A 356 4.25 12.76 9.24
CA ARG A 356 4.33 13.41 10.54
C ARG A 356 5.38 12.74 11.43
N LEU A 357 6.26 13.51 12.06
CA LEU A 357 7.17 12.99 13.08
C LEU A 357 6.42 12.68 14.37
N ILE A 358 6.55 11.46 14.88
CA ILE A 358 6.04 10.99 16.16
C ILE A 358 7.21 10.83 17.10
N VAL A 359 7.34 11.78 18.01
CA VAL A 359 8.43 11.77 18.99
C VAL A 359 8.07 10.85 20.15
N ARG A 360 8.99 9.91 20.44
CA ARG A 360 8.96 8.97 21.56
C ARG A 360 10.29 8.99 22.31
N GLN A 361 10.65 7.90 23.00
CA GLN A 361 11.80 7.87 23.89
C GLN A 361 13.14 7.66 23.20
N SER A 362 13.20 7.00 22.05
CA SER A 362 14.43 6.54 21.41
C SER A 362 15.36 7.65 20.90
N CYS A 363 14.89 8.90 20.80
CA CYS A 363 15.70 10.06 20.42
C CYS A 363 16.26 10.87 21.62
N GLY A 364 15.87 10.55 22.84
CA GLY A 364 16.37 11.21 24.06
C GLY A 364 15.74 12.57 24.38
N GLN A 365 14.60 12.93 23.76
CA GLN A 365 13.94 14.21 24.01
C GLN A 365 13.50 14.38 25.48
N GLU A 366 12.93 13.36 26.11
CA GLU A 366 12.43 13.42 27.51
C GLU A 366 13.53 13.76 28.52
N GLY A 367 14.77 13.36 28.28
CA GLY A 367 15.91 13.69 29.14
C GLY A 367 16.34 15.18 29.09
N ARG A 368 15.91 15.92 28.06
CA ARG A 368 16.25 17.35 27.88
C ARG A 368 15.19 18.31 28.35
N GLU A 369 13.91 17.93 28.33
CA GLU A 369 12.84 18.74 28.89
C GLU A 369 13.00 18.94 30.40
N SER A 370 13.53 17.95 31.12
CA SER A 370 13.84 18.09 32.56
C SER A 370 15.02 19.03 32.84
N LEU A 371 15.86 19.35 31.87
CA LEU A 371 16.97 20.32 32.01
C LEU A 371 16.59 21.73 31.51
N SER A 372 15.51 21.86 30.72
CA SER A 372 15.09 23.14 30.09
C SER A 372 14.07 23.94 30.94
N HIS A 373 13.57 23.43 32.04
CA HIS A 373 12.75 24.18 32.96
C HIS A 373 13.49 25.34 33.69
N ALA A 374 14.76 25.57 33.33
CA ALA A 374 15.54 26.71 33.85
C ALA A 374 15.73 27.87 32.85
N ALA A 375 15.19 27.78 31.62
CA ALA A 375 15.25 28.88 30.65
C ALA A 375 13.98 28.93 29.78
N ASP A 376 13.09 29.82 30.21
CA ASP A 376 11.88 30.25 29.53
C ASP A 376 12.16 30.71 28.09
N ARG A 377 11.87 29.85 27.06
CA ARG A 377 11.56 30.27 25.70
C ARG A 377 10.82 29.12 24.98
N ARG A 378 9.50 29.25 24.92
CA ARG A 378 8.67 28.42 23.99
C ARG A 378 9.12 28.66 22.55
N PRO A 379 9.48 27.64 21.75
CA PRO A 379 9.59 27.82 20.32
C PRO A 379 8.18 27.96 19.75
N ARG A 380 7.99 28.99 18.95
CA ARG A 380 6.76 29.16 18.16
C ARG A 380 6.60 27.96 17.25
N VAL A 381 5.44 27.34 17.29
CA VAL A 381 4.97 26.40 16.27
C VAL A 381 5.03 27.12 14.94
N VAL A 382 5.93 26.70 14.08
CA VAL A 382 5.99 27.21 12.70
C VAL A 382 5.01 26.37 11.89
N ASP A 383 3.72 26.67 12.02
CA ASP A 383 2.65 26.20 11.14
C ASP A 383 2.59 27.06 9.86
N ARG A 384 3.71 27.32 9.24
CA ARG A 384 3.76 27.95 7.89
C ARG A 384 5.00 27.51 7.15
N VAL A 385 4.97 26.32 6.57
CA VAL A 385 5.68 26.09 5.32
C VAL A 385 4.59 25.95 4.26
N SER A 386 4.34 27.04 3.52
CA SER A 386 3.67 26.97 2.22
C SER A 386 4.32 25.86 1.42
N PRO A 387 3.56 25.10 0.60
CA PRO A 387 4.17 24.14 -0.30
C PRO A 387 5.13 24.91 -1.20
N LEU A 388 6.40 24.85 -0.90
CA LEU A 388 7.44 25.23 -1.86
C LEU A 388 7.21 24.33 -3.06
N ALA A 389 6.91 24.95 -4.19
CA ALA A 389 6.86 24.31 -5.48
C ALA A 389 8.05 23.35 -5.56
N ALA A 390 7.78 22.07 -5.82
CA ALA A 390 8.83 21.11 -6.11
C ALA A 390 9.75 21.75 -7.16
N PRO A 391 11.07 21.74 -6.99
CA PRO A 391 11.94 22.23 -8.04
C PRO A 391 11.64 21.39 -9.28
N HIS A 392 11.11 22.05 -10.29
CA HIS A 392 10.99 21.51 -11.62
C HIS A 392 12.40 21.13 -12.08
N GLY A 393 12.60 19.83 -12.31
CA GLY A 393 13.82 19.33 -12.92
C GLY A 393 14.77 18.65 -11.95
N TYR A 394 14.50 17.40 -11.61
CA TYR A 394 15.60 16.46 -11.40
C TYR A 394 16.15 16.16 -12.80
N GLY A 395 17.03 17.07 -13.28
CA GLY A 395 17.87 16.82 -14.44
C GLY A 395 18.68 15.55 -14.18
N GLU A 396 18.78 14.76 -15.22
CA GLU A 396 19.68 13.62 -15.32
C GLU A 396 21.06 14.02 -14.77
N ILE A 397 21.43 13.41 -13.65
CA ILE A 397 22.82 13.36 -13.22
C ILE A 397 23.33 12.02 -13.71
N GLY A 398 24.27 12.09 -14.67
CA GLY A 398 24.94 11.01 -15.37
C GLY A 398 25.65 9.96 -14.52
#